data_8927d78ffb12595d69b2adfc7c25e029
#
_entry.id   8927d78ffb12595d69b2adfc7c25e029
#
_cell.length_a   1.000
_cell.length_b   1.000
_cell.length_c   1.000
_cell.angle_alpha   90.00
_cell.angle_beta   90.00
_cell.angle_gamma   90.00
#
_symmetry.space_group_name_H-M   'P 1'
#
loop_
_entity.id
_entity.type
_entity.pdbx_description
1 polymer ?
#
loop_
_entity_poly.entity_id
_entity_poly.type
_entity_poly.pdbx_seq_one_letter_code
_entity_poly.pdbx_strand_id
1 'polypeptide(L)'
;LFSSEQGSQFPGNKWTNWDTGVHTALIARWPGMVPVGVRTDAMVQFADVLPTLLDVAGSTEEHSTAFDGRSFIDVLKGKSSQHRKFVYGVHNNVPEGPPYPIRTVSDGTYRYVRNLLHGNLYIEKHLMGVRGDGLLNNPYWQTWVWDSWESPEKYNLVQRYMNRPAEALYHTATDPYELKNLIGTDSVKGTLKTLSRELDRWLVSQGDPGIEQDTPESHRAAKRGEHRFRAPVVDK
;
A
#
# COMPACT_ATOMS: atom_id res chain seq x y z
N LEU A 1 13.11 -13.71 11.35
CA LEU A 1 11.88 -13.14 10.78
C LEU A 1 11.57 -13.80 9.45
N PHE A 2 10.31 -14.07 9.19
CA PHE A 2 9.77 -14.46 7.88
C PHE A 2 8.69 -13.45 7.52
N SER A 3 8.68 -12.98 6.28
CA SER A 3 7.61 -12.14 5.73
C SER A 3 7.25 -12.61 4.33
N SER A 4 5.97 -12.58 4.02
CA SER A 4 5.54 -12.71 2.63
C SER A 4 5.77 -11.39 1.88
N GLU A 5 5.74 -11.46 0.55
CA GLU A 5 5.58 -10.29 -0.29
C GLU A 5 4.14 -9.75 -0.19
N GLN A 6 3.94 -8.48 -0.54
CA GLN A 6 2.63 -7.85 -0.52
C GLN A 6 1.73 -8.37 -1.65
N GLY A 7 0.53 -8.81 -1.28
CA GLY A 7 -0.52 -9.21 -2.20
C GLY A 7 -0.14 -10.30 -3.20
N SER A 8 -1.13 -10.94 -3.77
CA SER A 8 -0.99 -11.85 -4.90
C SER A 8 -1.19 -11.11 -6.22
N GLN A 9 -0.93 -11.77 -7.36
CA GLN A 9 -1.19 -11.22 -8.70
C GLN A 9 -2.68 -11.33 -9.11
N PHE A 10 -3.60 -11.39 -8.15
CA PHE A 10 -5.02 -11.27 -8.43
C PHE A 10 -5.43 -9.81 -8.60
N PRO A 11 -6.45 -9.54 -9.44
CA PRO A 11 -7.04 -8.21 -9.52
C PRO A 11 -7.52 -7.74 -8.13
N GLY A 12 -7.16 -6.51 -7.78
CA GLY A 12 -7.49 -5.94 -6.46
C GLY A 12 -6.45 -6.18 -5.36
N ASN A 13 -5.39 -6.92 -5.63
CA ASN A 13 -4.32 -7.18 -4.66
C ASN A 13 -3.06 -6.36 -5.00
N LYS A 14 -1.97 -7.02 -5.44
CA LYS A 14 -0.70 -6.36 -5.80
C LYS A 14 -0.93 -5.17 -6.73
N TRP A 15 -0.06 -4.18 -6.67
CA TRP A 15 -0.14 -2.88 -7.37
C TRP A 15 -1.32 -2.00 -6.94
N THR A 16 -1.95 -2.32 -5.81
CA THR A 16 -2.94 -1.45 -5.18
C THR A 16 -2.49 -1.09 -3.77
N ASN A 17 -3.06 -0.03 -3.21
CA ASN A 17 -2.90 0.32 -1.80
C ASN A 17 -4.12 -0.09 -0.96
N TRP A 18 -4.93 -1.02 -1.46
CA TRP A 18 -5.95 -1.70 -0.65
C TRP A 18 -5.29 -2.68 0.32
N ASP A 19 -5.99 -3.05 1.37
CA ASP A 19 -5.45 -3.95 2.41
C ASP A 19 -4.93 -5.25 1.82
N THR A 20 -5.68 -5.86 0.92
CA THR A 20 -5.29 -7.07 0.18
C THR A 20 -4.01 -6.92 -0.67
N GLY A 21 -3.61 -5.69 -0.98
CA GLY A 21 -2.42 -5.39 -1.77
C GLY A 21 -1.20 -5.00 -0.95
N VAL A 22 -1.38 -4.61 0.32
CA VAL A 22 -0.27 -4.10 1.16
C VAL A 22 -0.10 -4.86 2.48
N HIS A 23 -1.11 -5.58 2.93
CA HIS A 23 -1.04 -6.37 4.16
C HIS A 23 -0.27 -7.67 3.91
N THR A 24 0.82 -7.86 4.63
CA THR A 24 1.70 -9.02 4.49
C THR A 24 1.73 -9.86 5.76
N ALA A 25 2.03 -11.15 5.62
CA ALA A 25 2.31 -11.97 6.78
C ALA A 25 3.68 -11.62 7.37
N LEU A 26 3.77 -11.54 8.70
CA LEU A 26 5.03 -11.41 9.42
C LEU A 26 5.07 -12.46 10.54
N ILE A 27 6.09 -13.33 10.52
CA ILE A 27 6.30 -14.36 11.52
C ILE A 27 7.68 -14.18 12.14
N ALA A 28 7.73 -14.16 13.47
CA ALA A 28 8.97 -14.08 14.22
C ALA A 28 9.20 -15.36 15.03
N ARG A 29 10.43 -15.85 14.98
CA ARG A 29 10.89 -16.94 15.85
C ARG A 29 12.23 -16.58 16.46
N TRP A 30 12.27 -16.51 17.78
CA TRP A 30 13.48 -16.25 18.56
C TRP A 30 13.38 -17.00 19.89
N PRO A 31 13.88 -18.25 19.95
CA PRO A 31 13.75 -19.10 21.13
C PRO A 31 14.26 -18.41 22.41
N GLY A 32 13.50 -18.49 23.47
CA GLY A 32 13.82 -17.85 24.75
C GLY A 32 13.53 -16.36 24.84
N MET A 33 13.25 -15.68 23.74
CA MET A 33 13.01 -14.22 23.72
C MET A 33 11.62 -13.85 23.21
N VAL A 34 11.10 -14.57 22.23
CA VAL A 34 9.74 -14.36 21.68
C VAL A 34 8.81 -15.44 22.22
N PRO A 35 7.68 -15.10 22.85
CA PRO A 35 6.71 -16.06 23.34
C PRO A 35 6.15 -16.96 22.21
N VAL A 36 5.93 -18.24 22.52
CA VAL A 36 5.43 -19.21 21.55
C VAL A 36 3.91 -19.05 21.37
N GLY A 37 3.45 -19.13 20.11
CA GLY A 37 2.01 -19.19 19.78
C GLY A 37 1.25 -17.87 19.95
N VAL A 38 1.93 -16.75 20.19
CA VAL A 38 1.31 -15.44 20.31
C VAL A 38 0.98 -14.86 18.94
N ARG A 39 -0.20 -14.27 18.82
CA ARG A 39 -0.62 -13.43 17.70
C ARG A 39 -0.87 -12.01 18.20
N THR A 40 -0.59 -11.02 17.39
CA THR A 40 -0.79 -9.61 17.71
C THR A 40 -1.27 -8.85 16.48
N ASP A 41 -2.14 -7.86 16.70
CA ASP A 41 -2.61 -6.91 15.69
C ASP A 41 -1.79 -5.61 15.70
N ALA A 42 -0.64 -5.59 16.37
CA ALA A 42 0.26 -4.45 16.37
C ALA A 42 0.70 -4.10 14.95
N MET A 43 0.37 -2.90 14.50
CA MET A 43 0.72 -2.44 13.16
C MET A 43 2.21 -2.16 13.06
N VAL A 44 2.88 -2.82 12.12
CA VAL A 44 4.30 -2.62 11.78
C VAL A 44 4.45 -2.37 10.28
N GLN A 45 5.52 -1.72 9.87
CA GLN A 45 5.86 -1.52 8.45
C GLN A 45 7.25 -2.11 8.16
N PHE A 46 7.56 -2.38 6.91
CA PHE A 46 8.88 -2.90 6.53
C PHE A 46 10.04 -1.97 6.94
N ALA A 47 9.79 -0.65 6.98
CA ALA A 47 10.77 0.30 7.50
C ALA A 47 11.21 0.00 8.95
N ASP A 48 10.35 -0.69 9.74
CA ASP A 48 10.61 -1.04 11.13
C ASP A 48 11.53 -2.27 11.30
N VAL A 49 11.71 -3.04 10.23
CA VAL A 49 12.47 -4.30 10.29
C VAL A 49 13.94 -4.05 10.59
N LEU A 50 14.58 -3.13 9.86
CA LEU A 50 16.01 -2.85 10.07
C LEU A 50 16.32 -2.33 11.48
N PRO A 51 15.61 -1.31 12.01
CA PRO A 51 15.81 -0.88 13.40
C PRO A 51 15.61 -2.01 14.41
N THR A 52 14.64 -2.91 14.17
CA THR A 52 14.40 -4.06 15.04
C THR A 52 15.56 -5.05 15.01
N LEU A 53 16.12 -5.32 13.82
CA LEU A 53 17.27 -6.23 13.70
C LEU A 53 18.54 -5.63 14.33
N LEU A 54 18.73 -4.32 14.28
CA LEU A 54 19.83 -3.64 14.97
C LEU A 54 19.71 -3.79 16.48
N ASP A 55 18.51 -3.61 17.04
CA ASP A 55 18.27 -3.85 18.46
C ASP A 55 18.48 -5.33 18.86
N VAL A 56 18.08 -6.27 18.01
CA VAL A 56 18.33 -7.71 18.20
C VAL A 56 19.83 -8.00 18.20
N ALA A 57 20.61 -7.32 17.39
CA ALA A 57 22.06 -7.42 17.32
C ALA A 57 22.80 -6.73 18.47
N GLY A 58 22.08 -6.00 19.34
CA GLY A 58 22.67 -5.27 20.46
C GLY A 58 23.35 -3.96 20.04
N SER A 59 22.94 -3.35 18.94
CA SER A 59 23.41 -2.02 18.56
C SER A 59 23.06 -1.01 19.66
N THR A 60 24.04 -0.21 20.04
CA THR A 60 23.91 0.88 21.02
C THR A 60 23.72 2.25 20.37
N GLU A 61 23.74 2.30 19.03
CA GLU A 61 23.55 3.55 18.31
C GLU A 61 22.08 3.99 18.36
N GLU A 62 21.88 5.27 18.55
CA GLU A 62 20.54 5.86 18.54
C GLU A 62 20.07 5.99 17.09
N HIS A 63 19.19 5.08 16.66
CA HIS A 63 18.74 4.98 15.26
C HIS A 63 17.55 5.89 14.93
N SER A 64 17.07 6.68 15.90
CA SER A 64 15.83 7.45 15.79
C SER A 64 15.84 8.52 14.69
N THR A 65 17.02 8.98 14.28
CA THR A 65 17.17 10.01 13.23
C THR A 65 17.67 9.47 11.90
N ALA A 66 18.16 8.23 11.86
CA ALA A 66 18.72 7.61 10.67
C ALA A 66 17.69 6.83 9.82
N PHE A 67 16.55 6.48 10.41
CA PHE A 67 15.53 5.64 9.79
C PHE A 67 14.12 6.21 9.97
N ASP A 68 13.28 6.06 8.97
CA ASP A 68 11.82 6.33 9.07
C ASP A 68 11.10 5.27 9.92
N GLY A 69 11.71 4.11 10.05
CA GLY A 69 11.24 3.01 10.89
C GLY A 69 11.69 3.13 12.34
N ARG A 70 11.02 2.39 13.20
CA ARG A 70 11.39 2.23 14.61
C ARG A 70 11.28 0.77 15.01
N SER A 71 12.07 0.37 15.98
CA SER A 71 12.10 -1.03 16.46
C SER A 71 10.77 -1.44 17.09
N PHE A 72 10.27 -2.61 16.73
CA PHE A 72 9.13 -3.28 17.37
C PHE A 72 9.55 -4.44 18.26
N ILE A 73 10.77 -4.42 18.78
CA ILE A 73 11.32 -5.48 19.64
C ILE A 73 10.47 -5.74 20.88
N ASP A 74 9.81 -4.73 21.45
CA ASP A 74 8.93 -4.90 22.59
C ASP A 74 7.64 -5.63 22.24
N VAL A 75 7.13 -5.47 21.02
CA VAL A 75 6.02 -6.30 20.50
C VAL A 75 6.49 -7.75 20.35
N LEU A 76 7.66 -7.98 19.77
CA LEU A 76 8.22 -9.33 19.63
C LEU A 76 8.40 -10.03 20.98
N LYS A 77 8.86 -9.31 22.00
CA LYS A 77 9.06 -9.85 23.36
C LYS A 77 7.77 -9.95 24.19
N GLY A 78 6.61 -9.57 23.62
CA GLY A 78 5.33 -9.57 24.32
C GLY A 78 5.18 -8.51 25.41
N LYS A 79 6.04 -7.48 25.41
CA LYS A 79 5.99 -6.36 26.36
C LYS A 79 5.00 -5.27 25.95
N SER A 80 4.64 -5.21 24.65
CA SER A 80 3.66 -4.29 24.11
C SER A 80 2.74 -5.01 23.12
N SER A 81 1.46 -4.65 23.12
CA SER A 81 0.49 -5.06 22.09
C SER A 81 0.32 -4.00 20.97
N GLN A 82 1.05 -2.88 21.06
CA GLN A 82 0.94 -1.77 20.11
C GLN A 82 2.32 -1.31 19.67
N HIS A 83 2.39 -0.82 18.43
CA HIS A 83 3.62 -0.24 17.88
C HIS A 83 3.33 1.07 17.13
N ARG A 84 2.67 1.03 15.98
CA ARG A 84 2.28 2.21 15.22
C ARG A 84 0.80 2.52 15.42
N LYS A 85 0.48 3.81 15.51
CA LYS A 85 -0.91 4.28 15.47
C LYS A 85 -1.43 4.35 14.04
N PHE A 86 -0.54 4.60 13.07
CA PHE A 86 -0.86 4.70 11.65
C PHE A 86 0.20 3.97 10.83
N VAL A 87 -0.24 3.40 9.71
CA VAL A 87 0.61 2.85 8.65
C VAL A 87 0.25 3.48 7.32
N TYR A 88 1.22 3.61 6.43
CA TYR A 88 1.09 4.39 5.21
C TYR A 88 1.44 3.55 3.99
N GLY A 89 0.86 3.92 2.83
CA GLY A 89 1.17 3.32 1.56
C GLY A 89 1.32 4.35 0.45
N VAL A 90 2.29 4.13 -0.41
CA VAL A 90 2.56 4.93 -1.61
C VAL A 90 2.66 3.99 -2.80
N HIS A 91 2.00 4.35 -3.89
CA HIS A 91 2.14 3.69 -5.18
C HIS A 91 2.11 4.73 -6.28
N ASN A 92 3.05 4.70 -7.20
CA ASN A 92 3.17 5.68 -8.27
C ASN A 92 2.82 5.13 -9.66
N ASN A 93 2.61 3.83 -9.80
CA ASN A 93 2.26 3.08 -11.01
C ASN A 93 3.33 3.01 -12.12
N VAL A 94 4.31 3.90 -12.16
CA VAL A 94 5.43 3.82 -13.10
C VAL A 94 6.51 2.88 -12.52
N PRO A 95 7.04 1.92 -13.29
CA PRO A 95 6.88 1.66 -14.73
C PRO A 95 5.77 0.66 -15.10
N GLU A 96 4.91 0.29 -14.16
CA GLU A 96 3.93 -0.78 -14.35
C GLU A 96 2.73 -0.36 -15.23
N GLY A 97 2.48 0.93 -15.31
CA GLY A 97 1.45 1.54 -16.14
C GLY A 97 1.65 3.03 -16.34
N PRO A 98 0.66 3.73 -16.94
CA PRO A 98 0.62 5.19 -16.97
C PRO A 98 0.63 5.78 -15.56
N PRO A 99 1.07 7.05 -15.40
CA PRO A 99 1.05 7.74 -14.12
C PRO A 99 -0.29 7.62 -13.39
N TYR A 100 -0.25 7.11 -12.17
CA TYR A 100 -1.42 7.02 -11.30
C TYR A 100 -0.99 6.95 -9.83
N PRO A 101 -0.57 8.07 -9.25
CA PRO A 101 -0.09 8.08 -7.88
C PRO A 101 -1.24 7.93 -6.88
N ILE A 102 -1.04 7.00 -5.92
CA ILE A 102 -1.97 6.66 -4.85
C ILE A 102 -1.27 6.87 -3.52
N ARG A 103 -1.97 7.45 -2.55
CA ARG A 103 -1.50 7.65 -1.17
C ARG A 103 -2.52 7.12 -0.20
N THR A 104 -2.07 6.42 0.84
CA THR A 104 -2.97 5.85 1.83
C THR A 104 -2.44 5.98 3.25
N VAL A 105 -3.39 5.99 4.19
CA VAL A 105 -3.12 5.84 5.62
C VAL A 105 -4.16 4.91 6.23
N SER A 106 -3.74 4.07 7.18
CA SER A 106 -4.66 3.23 7.96
C SER A 106 -4.34 3.36 9.44
N ASP A 107 -5.40 3.34 10.28
CA ASP A 107 -5.32 3.24 11.74
C ASP A 107 -5.57 1.81 12.26
N GLY A 108 -5.60 0.83 11.35
CA GLY A 108 -5.89 -0.57 11.65
C GLY A 108 -7.39 -0.93 11.60
N THR A 109 -8.27 0.06 11.65
CA THR A 109 -9.72 -0.12 11.52
C THR A 109 -10.26 0.47 10.23
N TYR A 110 -9.77 1.66 9.89
CA TYR A 110 -10.13 2.37 8.67
C TYR A 110 -8.91 2.59 7.80
N ARG A 111 -9.12 2.52 6.48
CA ARG A 111 -8.15 2.92 5.47
C ARG A 111 -8.69 4.07 4.66
N TYR A 112 -7.95 5.17 4.64
CA TYR A 112 -8.19 6.30 3.75
C TYR A 112 -7.26 6.22 2.56
N VAL A 113 -7.82 6.40 1.36
CA VAL A 113 -7.11 6.33 0.07
C VAL A 113 -7.33 7.64 -0.67
N ARG A 114 -6.25 8.18 -1.24
CA ARG A 114 -6.29 9.34 -2.13
C ARG A 114 -5.66 8.98 -3.47
N ASN A 115 -6.41 9.15 -4.56
CA ASN A 115 -5.97 8.94 -5.94
C ASN A 115 -5.73 10.30 -6.58
N LEU A 116 -4.46 10.67 -6.81
CA LEU A 116 -4.09 12.04 -7.21
C LEU A 116 -4.45 12.34 -8.66
N LEU A 117 -4.53 11.33 -9.52
CA LEU A 117 -4.94 11.44 -10.93
C LEU A 117 -6.23 10.67 -11.21
N HIS A 118 -7.22 10.82 -10.33
CA HIS A 118 -8.50 10.10 -10.38
C HIS A 118 -9.33 10.33 -11.66
N GLY A 119 -9.04 11.36 -12.43
CA GLY A 119 -9.65 11.60 -13.75
C GLY A 119 -9.12 10.67 -14.86
N ASN A 120 -8.04 9.92 -14.59
CA ASN A 120 -7.47 8.95 -15.48
C ASN A 120 -7.95 7.54 -15.16
N LEU A 121 -7.85 6.63 -16.14
CA LEU A 121 -8.01 5.21 -15.88
C LEU A 121 -6.77 4.66 -15.17
N TYR A 122 -6.98 3.84 -14.15
CA TYR A 122 -5.91 3.03 -13.59
C TYR A 122 -5.62 1.84 -14.50
N ILE A 123 -4.43 1.80 -15.06
CA ILE A 123 -3.97 0.75 -15.98
C ILE A 123 -2.66 0.17 -15.44
N GLU A 124 -2.61 -1.15 -15.33
CA GLU A 124 -1.45 -1.89 -14.83
C GLU A 124 -1.13 -3.06 -15.79
N LYS A 125 0.11 -3.13 -16.27
CA LYS A 125 0.52 -4.03 -17.38
C LYS A 125 0.47 -5.52 -17.01
N HIS A 126 0.68 -5.88 -15.75
CA HIS A 126 0.69 -7.29 -15.32
C HIS A 126 -0.70 -7.92 -15.30
N LEU A 127 -1.74 -7.10 -15.17
CA LEU A 127 -3.13 -7.53 -15.32
C LEU A 127 -3.63 -7.32 -16.75
N MET A 128 -3.47 -6.09 -17.27
CA MET A 128 -4.14 -5.59 -18.45
C MET A 128 -3.26 -5.66 -19.74
N GLY A 129 -1.98 -6.00 -19.60
CA GLY A 129 -1.08 -6.17 -20.72
C GLY A 129 -1.53 -7.32 -21.63
N VAL A 130 -1.28 -7.18 -22.93
CA VAL A 130 -1.59 -8.19 -23.94
C VAL A 130 -0.35 -9.01 -24.25
N ARG A 131 -0.49 -10.32 -24.22
CA ARG A 131 0.55 -11.29 -24.59
C ARG A 131 0.69 -11.37 -26.11
N GLY A 132 1.77 -12.00 -26.57
CA GLY A 132 2.02 -12.21 -27.98
C GLY A 132 0.96 -13.05 -28.72
N ASP A 133 0.18 -13.85 -27.98
CA ASP A 133 -0.96 -14.61 -28.48
C ASP A 133 -2.28 -13.82 -28.54
N GLY A 134 -2.26 -12.54 -28.18
CA GLY A 134 -3.43 -11.66 -28.16
C GLY A 134 -4.29 -11.75 -26.88
N LEU A 135 -3.94 -12.61 -25.93
CA LEU A 135 -4.65 -12.73 -24.66
C LEU A 135 -4.10 -11.76 -23.62
N LEU A 136 -4.92 -11.43 -22.61
CA LEU A 136 -4.47 -10.61 -21.49
C LEU A 136 -3.45 -11.38 -20.63
N ASN A 137 -2.49 -10.67 -20.05
CA ASN A 137 -1.44 -11.27 -19.22
C ASN A 137 -2.00 -12.07 -18.05
N ASN A 138 -3.06 -11.55 -17.43
CA ASN A 138 -3.64 -12.15 -16.24
C ASN A 138 -4.97 -12.84 -16.57
N PRO A 139 -5.07 -14.18 -16.40
CA PRO A 139 -6.29 -14.92 -16.74
C PRO A 139 -7.49 -14.56 -15.85
N TYR A 140 -7.25 -14.16 -14.59
CA TYR A 140 -8.33 -13.74 -13.69
C TYR A 140 -8.91 -12.40 -14.11
N TRP A 141 -8.04 -11.44 -14.50
CA TRP A 141 -8.49 -10.16 -15.05
C TRP A 141 -9.26 -10.35 -16.34
N GLN A 142 -8.78 -11.23 -17.22
CA GLN A 142 -9.46 -11.58 -18.46
C GLN A 142 -10.88 -12.11 -18.19
N THR A 143 -11.02 -13.00 -17.21
CA THR A 143 -12.35 -13.53 -16.83
C THR A 143 -13.26 -12.41 -16.30
N TRP A 144 -12.75 -11.50 -15.47
CA TRP A 144 -13.56 -10.37 -14.99
C TRP A 144 -14.06 -9.48 -16.13
N VAL A 145 -13.17 -9.15 -17.07
CA VAL A 145 -13.51 -8.29 -18.22
C VAL A 145 -14.53 -8.97 -19.12
N TRP A 146 -14.33 -10.22 -19.47
CA TRP A 146 -15.21 -10.92 -20.40
C TRP A 146 -16.59 -11.24 -19.80
N ASP A 147 -16.63 -11.63 -18.53
CA ASP A 147 -17.90 -11.91 -17.89
C ASP A 147 -18.65 -10.63 -17.46
N SER A 148 -18.00 -9.47 -17.51
CA SER A 148 -18.59 -8.20 -17.07
C SER A 148 -19.81 -7.77 -17.89
N TRP A 149 -19.92 -8.22 -19.12
CA TRP A 149 -21.05 -7.87 -19.98
C TRP A 149 -22.33 -8.65 -19.60
N GLU A 150 -22.21 -9.81 -18.96
CA GLU A 150 -23.33 -10.62 -18.49
C GLU A 150 -23.58 -10.49 -16.97
N SER A 151 -22.58 -10.01 -16.22
CA SER A 151 -22.63 -9.92 -14.76
C SER A 151 -22.42 -8.50 -14.28
N PRO A 152 -23.47 -7.82 -13.76
CA PRO A 152 -23.32 -6.49 -13.15
C PRO A 152 -22.32 -6.45 -12.02
N GLU A 153 -22.19 -7.52 -11.22
CA GLU A 153 -21.18 -7.59 -10.15
C GLU A 153 -19.77 -7.53 -10.71
N LYS A 154 -19.46 -8.32 -11.74
CA LYS A 154 -18.13 -8.32 -12.39
C LYS A 154 -17.86 -7.00 -13.10
N TYR A 155 -18.87 -6.43 -13.77
CA TYR A 155 -18.75 -5.09 -14.34
C TYR A 155 -18.38 -4.05 -13.28
N ASN A 156 -19.05 -4.07 -12.13
CA ASN A 156 -18.75 -3.15 -11.03
C ASN A 156 -17.34 -3.35 -10.45
N LEU A 157 -16.84 -4.58 -10.38
CA LEU A 157 -15.47 -4.86 -9.96
C LEU A 157 -14.44 -4.30 -10.96
N VAL A 158 -14.67 -4.47 -12.27
CA VAL A 158 -13.83 -3.92 -13.33
C VAL A 158 -13.84 -2.38 -13.26
N GLN A 159 -15.04 -1.78 -13.16
CA GLN A 159 -15.19 -0.33 -13.03
C GLN A 159 -14.48 0.20 -11.79
N ARG A 160 -14.69 -0.42 -10.63
CA ARG A 160 -14.01 -0.04 -9.38
C ARG A 160 -12.48 -0.10 -9.50
N TYR A 161 -11.95 -1.10 -10.21
CA TYR A 161 -10.51 -1.26 -10.38
C TYR A 161 -9.91 -0.16 -11.27
N MET A 162 -10.57 0.15 -12.40
CA MET A 162 -10.07 1.09 -13.40
C MET A 162 -10.44 2.54 -13.11
N ASN A 163 -11.68 2.79 -12.62
CA ASN A 163 -12.21 4.13 -12.37
C ASN A 163 -12.27 4.40 -10.87
N ARG A 164 -11.16 4.86 -10.32
CA ARG A 164 -11.06 5.09 -8.86
C ARG A 164 -11.50 6.50 -8.50
N PRO A 165 -12.27 6.68 -7.42
CA PRO A 165 -12.65 8.02 -6.96
C PRO A 165 -11.43 8.80 -6.47
N ALA A 166 -11.54 10.13 -6.39
CA ALA A 166 -10.49 10.98 -5.83
C ALA A 166 -10.09 10.54 -4.41
N GLU A 167 -11.10 10.22 -3.60
CA GLU A 167 -10.93 9.80 -2.22
C GLU A 167 -11.81 8.58 -1.91
N ALA A 168 -11.32 7.70 -1.06
CA ALA A 168 -12.10 6.60 -0.53
C ALA A 168 -11.75 6.36 0.94
N LEU A 169 -12.75 5.93 1.70
CA LEU A 169 -12.62 5.50 3.09
C LEU A 169 -13.28 4.13 3.25
N TYR A 170 -12.54 3.17 3.79
CA TYR A 170 -13.02 1.81 3.99
C TYR A 170 -12.89 1.42 5.46
N HIS A 171 -13.81 0.56 5.93
CA HIS A 171 -13.74 -0.06 7.26
C HIS A 171 -13.20 -1.49 7.10
N THR A 172 -11.89 -1.66 7.18
CA THR A 172 -11.18 -2.91 6.81
C THR A 172 -11.61 -4.13 7.62
N ALA A 173 -11.99 -3.97 8.88
CA ALA A 173 -12.42 -5.08 9.73
C ALA A 173 -13.79 -5.68 9.31
N THR A 174 -14.69 -4.89 8.73
CA THR A 174 -16.03 -5.35 8.29
C THR A 174 -16.16 -5.47 6.77
N ASP A 175 -15.24 -4.87 6.04
CA ASP A 175 -15.13 -4.89 4.59
C ASP A 175 -13.67 -5.18 4.18
N PRO A 176 -13.18 -6.40 4.38
CA PRO A 176 -11.77 -6.76 4.16
C PRO A 176 -11.32 -6.65 2.70
N TYR A 177 -12.27 -6.57 1.76
CA TYR A 177 -12.01 -6.34 0.34
C TYR A 177 -12.21 -4.89 -0.08
N GLU A 178 -12.54 -4.01 0.87
CA GLU A 178 -12.68 -2.56 0.65
C GLU A 178 -13.62 -2.22 -0.51
N LEU A 179 -14.76 -2.93 -0.61
CA LEU A 179 -15.74 -2.79 -1.70
C LEU A 179 -16.66 -1.59 -1.50
N LYS A 180 -16.89 -1.19 -0.25
CA LYS A 180 -17.85 -0.13 0.11
C LYS A 180 -17.12 1.15 0.51
N ASN A 181 -17.04 2.11 -0.42
CA ASN A 181 -16.55 3.45 -0.08
C ASN A 181 -17.53 4.18 0.84
N LEU A 182 -17.04 4.61 2.01
CA LEU A 182 -17.82 5.30 3.05
C LEU A 182 -17.77 6.82 2.95
N ILE A 183 -17.11 7.40 1.93
CA ILE A 183 -17.11 8.85 1.69
C ILE A 183 -18.58 9.32 1.54
N GLY A 184 -18.91 10.42 2.22
CA GLY A 184 -20.28 10.96 2.26
C GLY A 184 -21.16 10.39 3.38
N THR A 185 -20.68 9.39 4.15
CA THR A 185 -21.41 8.84 5.29
C THR A 185 -21.16 9.69 6.54
N ASP A 186 -22.24 10.18 7.17
CA ASP A 186 -22.13 11.10 8.30
C ASP A 186 -21.40 10.54 9.52
N SER A 187 -21.63 9.27 9.84
CA SER A 187 -21.04 8.61 11.01
C SER A 187 -19.51 8.52 10.98
N VAL A 188 -18.89 8.62 9.80
CA VAL A 188 -17.41 8.50 9.63
C VAL A 188 -16.73 9.82 9.29
N LYS A 189 -17.43 10.96 9.27
CA LYS A 189 -16.84 12.27 8.96
C LYS A 189 -15.65 12.63 9.87
N GLY A 190 -15.73 12.31 11.15
CA GLY A 190 -14.66 12.55 12.11
C GLY A 190 -13.41 11.71 11.79
N THR A 191 -13.59 10.44 11.49
CA THR A 191 -12.53 9.51 11.09
C THR A 191 -11.88 9.98 9.78
N LEU A 192 -12.68 10.30 8.77
CA LEU A 192 -12.20 10.83 7.50
C LEU A 192 -11.30 12.05 7.70
N LYS A 193 -11.78 13.04 8.48
CA LYS A 193 -11.02 14.25 8.77
C LYS A 193 -9.69 13.95 9.48
N THR A 194 -9.71 13.00 10.42
CA THR A 194 -8.49 12.58 11.15
C THR A 194 -7.48 11.94 10.22
N LEU A 195 -7.91 10.95 9.43
CA LEU A 195 -7.01 10.21 8.54
C LEU A 195 -6.50 11.08 7.39
N SER A 196 -7.35 11.94 6.81
CA SER A 196 -6.93 12.87 5.75
C SER A 196 -5.84 13.83 6.23
N ARG A 197 -6.01 14.45 7.42
CA ARG A 197 -5.01 15.33 8.03
C ARG A 197 -3.71 14.58 8.37
N GLU A 198 -3.84 13.36 8.87
CA GLU A 198 -2.68 12.54 9.19
C GLU A 198 -1.89 12.17 7.94
N LEU A 199 -2.58 11.84 6.85
CA LEU A 199 -1.93 11.60 5.56
C LEU A 199 -1.20 12.87 5.08
N ASP A 200 -1.83 14.04 5.13
CA ASP A 200 -1.20 15.30 4.74
C ASP A 200 0.06 15.59 5.56
N ARG A 201 -0.02 15.42 6.90
CA ARG A 201 1.11 15.60 7.79
C ARG A 201 2.28 14.67 7.42
N TRP A 202 1.98 13.40 7.17
CA TRP A 202 2.99 12.41 6.83
C TRP A 202 3.61 12.70 5.46
N LEU A 203 2.83 12.99 4.43
CA LEU A 203 3.35 13.33 3.09
C LEU A 203 4.30 14.52 3.12
N VAL A 204 3.96 15.57 3.88
CA VAL A 204 4.85 16.72 4.10
C VAL A 204 6.15 16.29 4.78
N SER A 205 6.09 15.44 5.81
CA SER A 205 7.28 14.96 6.52
C SER A 205 8.21 14.10 5.65
N GLN A 206 7.64 13.46 4.62
CA GLN A 206 8.38 12.62 3.67
C GLN A 206 8.87 13.40 2.43
N GLY A 207 8.51 14.68 2.30
CA GLY A 207 8.83 15.46 1.10
C GLY A 207 8.18 14.90 -0.16
N ASP A 208 6.97 14.32 -0.05
CA ASP A 208 6.28 13.69 -1.18
C ASP A 208 5.96 14.73 -2.28
N PRO A 209 6.48 14.58 -3.50
CA PRO A 209 6.24 15.50 -4.61
C PRO A 209 4.86 15.32 -5.25
N GLY A 210 4.02 14.41 -4.75
CA GLY A 210 2.68 14.17 -5.27
C GLY A 210 2.70 13.61 -6.71
N ILE A 211 2.07 14.33 -7.64
CA ILE A 211 1.96 13.92 -9.04
C ILE A 211 3.27 14.10 -9.84
N GLU A 212 4.20 14.90 -9.36
CA GLU A 212 5.42 15.25 -10.11
C GLU A 212 6.35 14.05 -10.29
N GLN A 213 6.31 13.09 -9.38
CA GLN A 213 7.14 11.89 -9.46
C GLN A 213 6.64 10.87 -10.48
N ASP A 214 5.31 10.76 -10.66
CA ASP A 214 4.67 9.82 -11.57
C ASP A 214 4.17 10.56 -12.83
N THR A 215 5.09 10.91 -13.72
CA THR A 215 4.81 11.72 -14.90
C THR A 215 4.75 10.90 -16.20
N PRO A 216 4.10 11.40 -17.27
CA PRO A 216 4.19 10.79 -18.59
C PRO A 216 5.64 10.63 -19.10
N GLU A 217 6.53 11.54 -18.73
CA GLU A 217 7.97 11.47 -19.06
C GLU A 217 8.64 10.30 -18.37
N SER A 218 8.43 10.13 -17.04
CA SER A 218 9.00 9.01 -16.28
C SER A 218 8.49 7.67 -16.81
N HIS A 219 7.21 7.58 -17.19
CA HIS A 219 6.63 6.39 -17.81
C HIS A 219 7.27 6.08 -19.17
N ARG A 220 7.43 7.07 -20.04
CA ARG A 220 8.11 6.89 -21.32
C ARG A 220 9.57 6.49 -21.18
N ALA A 221 10.29 7.11 -20.22
CA ALA A 221 11.67 6.77 -19.92
C ALA A 221 11.81 5.31 -19.43
N ALA A 222 10.91 4.88 -18.53
CA ALA A 222 10.89 3.50 -18.05
C ALA A 222 10.63 2.50 -19.18
N LYS A 223 9.72 2.80 -20.11
CA LYS A 223 9.47 1.95 -21.29
C LYS A 223 10.67 1.84 -22.24
N ARG A 224 11.53 2.85 -22.31
CA ARG A 224 12.78 2.81 -23.09
C ARG A 224 13.94 2.13 -22.34
N GLY A 225 13.71 1.62 -21.12
CA GLY A 225 14.75 1.06 -20.26
C GLY A 225 15.68 2.13 -19.64
N GLU A 226 15.31 3.38 -19.71
CA GLU A 226 16.03 4.50 -19.09
C GLU A 226 15.69 4.58 -17.60
N HIS A 227 16.34 3.77 -16.77
CA HIS A 227 16.15 3.76 -15.31
C HIS A 227 16.83 4.96 -14.64
N ARG A 228 16.33 6.15 -14.84
CA ARG A 228 16.82 7.34 -14.16
C ARG A 228 15.90 7.78 -13.03
N PHE A 229 15.59 6.89 -12.11
CA PHE A 229 15.19 7.29 -10.78
C PHE A 229 16.45 7.60 -9.96
N ARG A 230 17.07 8.73 -10.23
CA ARG A 230 17.95 9.31 -9.22
C ARG A 230 17.03 10.00 -8.23
N ALA A 231 16.94 9.47 -7.02
CA ALA A 231 16.43 10.25 -5.91
C ALA A 231 17.13 11.61 -5.92
N PRO A 232 16.43 12.75 -5.73
CA PRO A 232 17.07 14.02 -5.58
C PRO A 232 18.11 13.86 -4.47
N VAL A 233 19.36 14.22 -4.76
CA VAL A 233 20.39 14.34 -3.73
C VAL A 233 19.93 15.51 -2.89
N VAL A 234 19.36 15.23 -1.74
CA VAL A 234 19.10 16.24 -0.73
C VAL A 234 20.47 16.55 -0.15
N ASP A 235 21.08 17.66 -0.59
CA ASP A 235 22.25 18.21 0.08
C ASP A 235 21.86 18.48 1.53
N LYS A 236 22.54 17.77 2.45
CA LYS A 236 22.37 17.90 3.90
C LYS A 236 23.07 19.13 4.40
#